data_1c2ebcc7d0e7f8a8a68bb5448e09b232
#
_entry.id   1c2ebcc7d0e7f8a8a68bb5448e09b232
#
_cell.length_a   1.000
_cell.length_b   1.000
_cell.length_c   1.000
_cell.angle_alpha   90.00
_cell.angle_beta   90.00
_cell.angle_gamma   90.00
#
_symmetry.space_group_name_H-M   'P 1'
#
loop_
_entity.id
_entity.type
_entity.pdbx_description
1 polymer ?
#
loop_
_entity_poly.entity_id
_entity_poly.type
_entity_poly.pdbx_seq_one_letter_code
_entity_poly.pdbx_strand_id
1 'polypeptide(L)'
;MKNYLNFETDIKNLETEIDKLKDPYNQDGLSEVDTQKISSTQAELDEKLKDIYSNLDPWQTTMVARHEDRPKSKFFIDNLFDDFIPLSGDRFYGEDKSVLTGFAKFNGTSVLVIGQEKGENLETRIERNFGMMRP
;
A
#
# COMPACT_ATOMS: atom_id res chain seq x y z
N MET A 1 3.20 -10.78 -5.68
CA MET A 1 4.08 -11.33 -4.64
C MET A 1 4.09 -10.30 -3.51
N LYS A 2 3.81 -10.67 -2.25
CA LYS A 2 3.85 -9.71 -1.13
C LYS A 2 5.30 -9.36 -0.81
N ASN A 3 5.61 -8.08 -0.63
CA ASN A 3 6.93 -7.63 -0.20
C ASN A 3 6.94 -7.47 1.33
N TYR A 4 7.84 -8.18 1.99
CA TYR A 4 7.95 -8.14 3.45
C TYR A 4 9.20 -7.36 3.86
N LEU A 5 9.10 -6.61 4.93
CA LEU A 5 10.24 -5.95 5.55
C LEU A 5 11.08 -6.95 6.37
N ASN A 6 12.33 -6.62 6.62
CA ASN A 6 13.27 -7.54 7.27
C ASN A 6 12.80 -8.03 8.66
N PHE A 7 12.04 -7.21 9.39
CA PHE A 7 11.51 -7.56 10.70
C PHE A 7 10.16 -8.32 10.64
N GLU A 8 9.58 -8.52 9.45
CA GLU A 8 8.33 -9.24 9.22
C GLU A 8 8.56 -10.71 8.85
N THR A 9 9.75 -11.26 9.08
CA THR A 9 10.09 -12.65 8.71
C THR A 9 9.14 -13.67 9.35
N ASP A 10 8.77 -13.49 10.62
CA ASP A 10 7.84 -14.37 11.31
C ASP A 10 6.43 -14.29 10.72
N ILE A 11 5.98 -13.08 10.39
CA ILE A 11 4.70 -12.83 9.70
C ILE A 11 4.66 -13.56 8.36
N LYS A 12 5.73 -13.42 7.57
CA LYS A 12 5.88 -14.10 6.28
C LYS A 12 5.79 -15.61 6.40
N ASN A 13 6.43 -16.19 7.43
CA ASN A 13 6.43 -17.63 7.66
C ASN A 13 5.01 -18.12 8.01
N LEU A 14 4.31 -17.43 8.90
CA LEU A 14 2.94 -17.76 9.29
C LEU A 14 1.95 -17.60 8.13
N GLU A 15 2.04 -16.53 7.34
CA GLU A 15 1.21 -16.36 6.14
C GLU A 15 1.47 -17.46 5.13
N THR A 16 2.73 -17.84 4.92
CA THR A 16 3.10 -18.93 4.00
C THR A 16 2.55 -20.28 4.49
N GLU A 17 2.53 -20.51 5.81
CA GLU A 17 1.95 -21.72 6.40
C GLU A 17 0.43 -21.74 6.22
N ILE A 18 -0.24 -20.62 6.44
CA ILE A 18 -1.69 -20.48 6.22
C ILE A 18 -2.03 -20.73 4.75
N ASP A 19 -1.26 -20.17 3.82
CA ASP A 19 -1.48 -20.37 2.38
C ASP A 19 -1.32 -21.85 1.99
N LYS A 20 -0.33 -22.54 2.55
CA LYS A 20 -0.16 -23.99 2.36
C LYS A 20 -1.32 -24.80 2.95
N LEU A 21 -1.83 -24.45 4.11
CA LEU A 21 -2.95 -25.12 4.74
C LEU A 21 -4.27 -24.91 4.00
N LYS A 22 -4.40 -23.79 3.29
CA LYS A 22 -5.58 -23.47 2.46
C LYS A 22 -5.53 -24.08 1.07
N ASP A 23 -4.37 -24.54 0.60
CA ASP A 23 -4.21 -25.17 -0.73
C ASP A 23 -4.53 -26.66 -0.66
N PRO A 24 -5.66 -27.11 -1.23
CA PRO A 24 -6.07 -28.52 -1.18
C PRO A 24 -5.17 -29.46 -2.01
N TYR A 25 -4.28 -28.92 -2.84
CA TYR A 25 -3.40 -29.69 -3.72
C TYR A 25 -1.96 -29.80 -3.23
N ASN A 26 -1.62 -29.21 -2.09
CA ASN A 26 -0.23 -29.07 -1.62
C ASN A 26 0.24 -30.17 -0.67
N GLN A 27 -0.57 -31.17 -0.38
CA GLN A 27 -0.22 -32.37 0.40
C GLN A 27 -0.74 -33.63 -0.30
N ASP A 28 0.05 -34.69 -0.29
CA ASP A 28 -0.15 -35.99 -0.91
C ASP A 28 -1.60 -36.55 -0.93
N GLY A 29 -2.44 -36.03 -1.83
CA GLY A 29 -3.85 -36.39 -1.99
C GLY A 29 -4.80 -35.41 -1.26
N LEU A 30 -6.04 -35.33 -1.77
CA LEU A 30 -7.14 -34.55 -1.22
C LEU A 30 -7.25 -34.73 0.31
N SER A 31 -6.62 -33.87 1.08
CA SER A 31 -6.78 -33.85 2.54
C SER A 31 -7.86 -32.83 2.92
N GLU A 32 -8.70 -33.19 3.89
CA GLU A 32 -9.63 -32.24 4.48
C GLU A 32 -8.84 -31.04 5.00
N VAL A 33 -9.27 -29.83 4.61
CA VAL A 33 -8.69 -28.57 5.09
C VAL A 33 -8.85 -28.51 6.60
N ASP A 34 -7.75 -28.54 7.35
CA ASP A 34 -7.77 -28.46 8.82
C ASP A 34 -8.14 -27.04 9.27
N THR A 35 -9.44 -26.81 9.37
CA THR A 35 -10.00 -25.51 9.75
C THR A 35 -9.57 -25.07 11.15
N GLN A 36 -9.31 -26.01 12.07
CA GLN A 36 -8.86 -25.68 13.42
C GLN A 36 -7.41 -25.17 13.40
N LYS A 37 -6.55 -25.84 12.63
CA LYS A 37 -5.16 -25.43 12.49
C LYS A 37 -5.04 -24.07 11.77
N ILE A 38 -5.83 -23.84 10.74
CA ILE A 38 -5.89 -22.52 10.08
C ILE A 38 -6.32 -21.44 11.05
N SER A 39 -7.35 -21.69 11.86
CA SER A 39 -7.84 -20.71 12.84
C SER A 39 -6.81 -20.40 13.93
N SER A 40 -6.12 -21.42 14.44
CA SER A 40 -5.05 -21.21 15.44
C SER A 40 -3.86 -20.45 14.88
N THR A 41 -3.40 -20.81 13.66
CA THR A 41 -2.29 -20.10 13.01
C THR A 41 -2.68 -18.66 12.64
N GLN A 42 -3.94 -18.41 12.26
CA GLN A 42 -4.43 -17.06 12.02
C GLN A 42 -4.46 -16.22 13.31
N ALA A 43 -4.86 -16.79 14.43
CA ALA A 43 -4.83 -16.10 15.73
C ALA A 43 -3.39 -15.75 16.15
N GLU A 44 -2.44 -16.67 15.93
CA GLU A 44 -1.02 -16.42 16.18
C GLU A 44 -0.47 -15.30 15.30
N LEU A 45 -0.84 -15.29 14.01
CA LEU A 45 -0.47 -14.22 13.07
C LEU A 45 -0.99 -12.86 13.54
N ASP A 46 -2.26 -12.78 13.96
CA ASP A 46 -2.88 -11.54 14.41
C ASP A 46 -2.22 -11.01 15.71
N GLU A 47 -1.85 -11.91 16.63
CA GLU A 47 -1.11 -11.54 17.85
C GLU A 47 0.31 -11.02 17.50
N LYS A 48 1.03 -11.72 16.64
CA LYS A 48 2.36 -11.28 16.16
C LYS A 48 2.32 -9.95 15.45
N LEU A 49 1.35 -9.74 14.55
CA LEU A 49 1.14 -8.46 13.89
C LEU A 49 0.94 -7.34 14.91
N LYS A 50 0.06 -7.55 15.89
CA LYS A 50 -0.21 -6.56 16.93
C LYS A 50 1.03 -6.26 17.76
N ASP A 51 1.79 -7.27 18.15
CA ASP A 51 3.00 -7.08 18.95
C ASP A 51 4.08 -6.30 18.18
N ILE A 52 4.42 -6.74 16.97
CA ILE A 52 5.44 -6.07 16.13
C ILE A 52 5.05 -4.63 15.85
N TYR A 53 3.83 -4.37 15.38
CA TYR A 53 3.39 -3.04 14.96
C TYR A 53 3.07 -2.08 16.12
N SER A 54 2.89 -2.60 17.35
CA SER A 54 2.77 -1.76 18.56
C SER A 54 4.11 -1.29 19.09
N ASN A 55 5.21 -1.96 18.74
CA ASN A 55 6.53 -1.75 19.30
C ASN A 55 7.60 -1.37 18.25
N LEU A 56 7.18 -0.79 17.11
CA LEU A 56 8.11 -0.36 16.07
C LEU A 56 9.11 0.69 16.57
N ASP A 57 10.38 0.48 16.28
CA ASP A 57 11.38 1.51 16.42
C ASP A 57 11.27 2.62 15.36
N PRO A 58 11.94 3.79 15.51
CA PRO A 58 11.86 4.87 14.52
C PRO A 58 12.31 4.49 13.11
N TRP A 59 13.27 3.57 12.98
CA TRP A 59 13.73 3.08 11.69
C TRP A 59 12.70 2.16 11.03
N GLN A 60 12.16 1.20 11.78
CA GLN A 60 11.08 0.33 11.32
C GLN A 60 9.84 1.13 10.90
N THR A 61 9.46 2.14 11.69
CA THR A 61 8.37 3.07 11.33
C THR A 61 8.65 3.77 10.00
N THR A 62 9.89 4.20 9.77
CA THR A 62 10.28 4.82 8.51
C THR A 62 10.20 3.81 7.35
N MET A 63 10.64 2.57 7.55
CA MET A 63 10.56 1.50 6.54
C MET A 63 9.10 1.20 6.16
N VAL A 64 8.21 1.07 7.13
CA VAL A 64 6.76 0.88 6.90
C VAL A 64 6.18 2.07 6.13
N ALA A 65 6.50 3.30 6.52
CA ALA A 65 6.01 4.51 5.86
C ALA A 65 6.48 4.62 4.40
N ARG A 66 7.61 4.00 4.06
CA ARG A 66 8.22 4.01 2.72
C ARG A 66 8.07 2.70 1.97
N HIS A 67 7.24 1.80 2.45
CA HIS A 67 7.02 0.51 1.80
C HIS A 67 6.57 0.68 0.34
N GLU A 68 7.07 -0.17 -0.56
CA GLU A 68 6.81 -0.05 -2.01
C GLU A 68 5.34 -0.23 -2.37
N ASP A 69 4.65 -1.14 -1.69
CA ASP A 69 3.24 -1.46 -1.93
C ASP A 69 2.28 -0.50 -1.20
N ARG A 70 2.81 0.54 -0.52
CA ARG A 70 1.97 1.51 0.15
C ARG A 70 1.16 2.33 -0.86
N PRO A 71 -0.15 2.51 -0.65
CA PRO A 71 -0.98 3.34 -1.50
C PRO A 71 -0.40 4.75 -1.65
N LYS A 72 -0.43 5.27 -2.89
CA LYS A 72 0.06 6.60 -3.26
C LYS A 72 -1.10 7.58 -3.46
N SER A 73 -0.80 8.85 -3.70
CA SER A 73 -1.80 9.91 -3.82
C SER A 73 -2.91 9.59 -4.80
N LYS A 74 -2.57 9.02 -5.95
CA LYS A 74 -3.57 8.62 -6.96
C LYS A 74 -4.59 7.62 -6.41
N PHE A 75 -4.13 6.62 -5.64
CA PHE A 75 -5.03 5.65 -5.01
C PHE A 75 -6.07 6.32 -4.10
N PHE A 76 -5.62 7.29 -3.28
CA PHE A 76 -6.52 8.02 -2.39
C PHE A 76 -7.48 8.91 -3.16
N ILE A 77 -7.01 9.57 -4.24
CA ILE A 77 -7.89 10.38 -5.11
C ILE A 77 -8.98 9.51 -5.71
N ASP A 78 -8.63 8.37 -6.28
CA ASP A 78 -9.57 7.49 -6.97
C ASP A 78 -10.59 6.79 -6.02
N ASN A 79 -10.26 6.66 -4.71
CA ASN A 79 -11.09 5.91 -3.76
C ASN A 79 -11.82 6.76 -2.70
N LEU A 80 -11.40 8.02 -2.49
CA LEU A 80 -11.99 8.88 -1.46
C LEU A 80 -12.83 10.01 -2.03
N PHE A 81 -12.63 10.37 -3.30
CA PHE A 81 -13.25 11.53 -3.90
C PHE A 81 -14.12 11.15 -5.08
N ASP A 82 -15.25 11.84 -5.20
CA ASP A 82 -16.13 11.76 -6.36
C ASP A 82 -15.84 12.93 -7.33
N ASP A 83 -16.15 12.74 -8.61
CA ASP A 83 -16.11 13.77 -9.66
C ASP A 83 -14.76 14.52 -9.72
N PHE A 84 -13.63 13.80 -9.65
CA PHE A 84 -12.31 14.43 -9.73
C PHE A 84 -12.08 15.04 -11.11
N ILE A 85 -11.87 16.36 -11.14
CA ILE A 85 -11.57 17.14 -12.35
C ILE A 85 -10.14 17.66 -12.23
N PRO A 86 -9.17 17.07 -12.97
CA PRO A 86 -7.77 17.47 -12.87
C PRO A 86 -7.55 18.89 -13.37
N LEU A 87 -6.66 19.60 -12.71
CA LEU A 87 -6.12 20.89 -13.14
C LEU A 87 -4.67 20.69 -13.55
N SER A 88 -4.32 21.17 -14.75
CA SER A 88 -2.99 21.01 -15.33
C SER A 88 -2.42 22.36 -15.73
N GLY A 89 -1.24 22.66 -15.20
CA GLY A 89 -0.45 23.83 -15.55
C GLY A 89 -1.17 25.17 -15.35
N ASP A 90 -0.39 26.25 -15.42
CA ASP A 90 -0.89 27.62 -15.28
C ASP A 90 -0.67 28.47 -16.53
N ARG A 91 -0.19 27.87 -17.63
CA ARG A 91 0.23 28.51 -18.88
C ARG A 91 1.52 29.33 -18.81
N PHE A 92 2.19 29.39 -17.66
CA PHE A 92 3.46 30.11 -17.51
C PHE A 92 4.66 29.21 -17.77
N TYR A 93 4.60 27.98 -17.30
CA TYR A 93 5.73 27.05 -17.42
C TYR A 93 5.32 25.73 -18.10
N GLY A 94 4.49 24.95 -17.48
CA GLY A 94 4.11 23.62 -17.92
C GLY A 94 3.50 22.79 -16.80
N GLU A 95 3.19 21.55 -17.13
CA GLU A 95 2.68 20.58 -16.18
C GLU A 95 3.80 20.04 -15.29
N ASP A 96 3.62 20.12 -13.97
CA ASP A 96 4.47 19.41 -13.02
C ASP A 96 3.81 18.07 -12.62
N LYS A 97 4.25 17.00 -13.26
CA LYS A 97 3.72 15.65 -13.06
C LYS A 97 3.98 15.08 -11.66
N SER A 98 4.79 15.75 -10.83
CA SER A 98 5.01 15.37 -9.43
C SER A 98 3.86 15.75 -8.52
N VAL A 99 2.90 16.57 -9.02
CA VAL A 99 1.71 16.99 -8.26
C VAL A 99 0.45 16.64 -9.03
N LEU A 100 -0.49 16.00 -8.34
CA LEU A 100 -1.84 15.78 -8.82
C LEU A 100 -2.75 16.82 -8.18
N THR A 101 -3.29 17.74 -8.98
CA THR A 101 -4.16 18.81 -8.49
C THR A 101 -5.49 18.75 -9.22
N GLY A 102 -6.58 18.98 -8.50
CA GLY A 102 -7.91 19.00 -9.11
C GLY A 102 -9.03 19.38 -8.15
N PHE A 103 -10.17 19.71 -8.70
CA PHE A 103 -11.42 19.82 -7.95
C PHE A 103 -12.07 18.46 -7.83
N ALA A 104 -12.67 18.19 -6.67
CA ALA A 104 -13.38 16.96 -6.41
C ALA A 104 -14.52 17.18 -5.41
N LYS A 105 -15.31 16.14 -5.16
CA LYS A 105 -16.27 16.10 -4.06
C LYS A 105 -15.81 15.12 -2.98
N PHE A 106 -15.85 15.55 -1.75
CA PHE A 106 -15.66 14.70 -0.58
C PHE A 106 -16.91 14.77 0.29
N ASN A 107 -17.61 13.66 0.42
CA ASN A 107 -18.90 13.58 1.11
C ASN A 107 -19.89 14.68 0.65
N GLY A 108 -19.98 14.91 -0.65
CA GLY A 108 -20.87 15.91 -1.26
C GLY A 108 -20.36 17.36 -1.20
N THR A 109 -19.25 17.62 -0.49
CA THR A 109 -18.63 18.95 -0.38
C THR A 109 -17.56 19.13 -1.45
N SER A 110 -17.59 20.25 -2.17
CA SER A 110 -16.56 20.59 -3.16
C SER A 110 -15.24 20.94 -2.47
N VAL A 111 -14.16 20.30 -2.89
CA VAL A 111 -12.81 20.47 -2.34
C VAL A 111 -11.78 20.63 -3.46
N LEU A 112 -10.69 21.32 -3.17
CA LEU A 112 -9.48 21.29 -3.97
C LEU A 112 -8.56 20.21 -3.39
N VAL A 113 -8.17 19.25 -4.23
CA VAL A 113 -7.26 18.18 -3.86
C VAL A 113 -5.88 18.49 -4.41
N ILE A 114 -4.86 18.36 -3.56
CA ILE A 114 -3.44 18.49 -3.93
C ILE A 114 -2.73 17.25 -3.40
N GLY A 115 -2.21 16.42 -4.29
CA GLY A 115 -1.51 15.18 -3.94
C GLY A 115 -0.12 15.14 -4.55
N GLN A 116 0.90 14.92 -3.74
CA GLN A 116 2.25 14.67 -4.23
C GLN A 116 2.38 13.25 -4.73
N GLU A 117 2.88 13.06 -5.95
CA GLU A 117 2.99 11.75 -6.60
C GLU A 117 4.42 11.45 -7.03
N LYS A 118 4.98 10.39 -6.48
CA LYS A 118 6.37 9.97 -6.71
C LYS A 118 6.53 9.05 -7.92
N GLY A 119 5.47 8.38 -8.33
CA GLY A 119 5.51 7.28 -9.31
C GLY A 119 5.78 5.90 -8.68
N GLU A 120 5.45 4.86 -9.42
CA GLU A 120 5.48 3.47 -8.95
C GLU A 120 6.78 2.75 -9.33
N ASN A 121 7.19 2.86 -10.57
CA ASN A 121 8.41 2.27 -11.13
C ASN A 121 9.45 3.34 -11.46
N LEU A 122 10.64 2.93 -11.92
CA LEU A 122 11.72 3.85 -12.20
C LEU A 122 11.36 4.87 -13.31
N GLU A 123 10.68 4.44 -14.36
CA GLU A 123 10.26 5.29 -15.47
C GLU A 123 9.31 6.39 -15.00
N THR A 124 8.25 6.04 -14.30
CA THR A 124 7.29 7.00 -13.75
C THR A 124 7.88 7.87 -12.65
N ARG A 125 8.88 7.39 -11.90
CA ARG A 125 9.63 8.19 -10.92
C ARG A 125 10.47 9.26 -11.60
N ILE A 126 11.14 8.93 -12.72
CA ILE A 126 11.91 9.90 -13.52
C ILE A 126 10.97 10.94 -14.10
N GLU A 127 9.87 10.52 -14.73
CA GLU A 127 8.86 11.40 -15.32
C GLU A 127 8.30 12.42 -14.30
N ARG A 128 8.13 11.98 -13.04
CA ARG A 128 7.60 12.76 -11.91
C ARG A 128 8.69 13.41 -11.06
N ASN A 129 9.91 13.52 -11.59
CA ASN A 129 11.05 14.08 -10.87
C ASN A 129 11.20 13.52 -9.44
N PHE A 130 10.95 12.20 -9.25
CA PHE A 130 10.94 11.50 -7.95
C PHE A 130 10.00 12.10 -6.90
N GLY A 131 8.95 12.79 -7.33
CA GLY A 131 8.00 13.51 -6.47
C GLY A 131 8.52 14.84 -5.95
N MET A 132 9.61 15.36 -6.52
CA MET A 132 10.14 16.69 -6.19
C MET A 132 9.44 17.73 -7.05
N MET A 133 8.58 18.51 -6.41
CA MET A 133 7.89 19.63 -7.06
C MET A 133 8.88 20.69 -7.54
N ARG A 134 8.58 21.28 -8.68
CA ARG A 134 9.28 22.45 -9.19
C ARG A 134 8.69 23.73 -8.59
N PRO A 135 9.50 24.77 -8.36
CA PRO A 135 9.01 26.05 -7.90
C PRO A 135 8.13 26.76 -8.93
#